data_6b9c83182bdb192702d8c9b09e6fcd48
#
_entry.id   6b9c83182bdb192702d8c9b09e6fcd48
#
_cell.length_a   1.000
_cell.length_b   1.000
_cell.length_c   1.000
_cell.angle_alpha   90.00
_cell.angle_beta   90.00
_cell.angle_gamma   90.00
#
_symmetry.space_group_name_H-M   'P 1'
#
loop_
_entity.id
_entity.type
_entity.pdbx_description
1 polymer ?
#
loop_
_entity_poly.entity_id
_entity_poly.type
_entity_poly.pdbx_seq_one_letter_code
_entity_poly.pdbx_strand_id
1 'polypeptide(L)'
;MKTRLDIYLTSKEFFKSRTYSQKAIASGEVLVNGEMIKKSSFLVDDNDKIDVTSDIPEFVGRGGYKLKAAILQFGLTISGLVCADLGASTGGFTDCLLQNGAKKVYAVDVGRDQLDPKLRNNERVINIEGMNVRDIDGKTFEESIDFVCADLSFISLSYALNPIKSILKPNGEAVVLVKPQFEAGKSALNKNGIVKNPKDHIYSLNKICDECNIIGLSVKSVIHSPITGGDGNKEYLLHLVNCAEKTCIDAAGIVKSAFENLR
;
A
#
# COMPACT_ATOMS: atom_id res chain seq x y z
N MET A 1 -17.84 35.75 -0.39
CA MET A 1 -16.62 36.12 -1.16
C MET A 1 -16.27 34.94 -2.08
N LYS A 2 -16.08 35.22 -3.40
CA LYS A 2 -15.82 34.13 -4.35
C LYS A 2 -14.38 33.61 -4.24
N THR A 3 -14.25 32.30 -4.13
CA THR A 3 -12.98 31.59 -3.99
C THR A 3 -12.84 30.57 -5.10
N ARG A 4 -11.62 30.23 -5.51
CA ARG A 4 -11.37 29.19 -6.51
C ARG A 4 -11.88 27.84 -6.00
N LEU A 5 -12.49 27.06 -6.87
CA LEU A 5 -13.09 25.76 -6.54
C LEU A 5 -12.06 24.79 -5.91
N ASP A 6 -10.82 24.73 -6.44
CA ASP A 6 -9.76 23.88 -5.88
C ASP A 6 -9.36 24.29 -4.45
N ILE A 7 -9.39 25.58 -4.14
CA ILE A 7 -9.11 26.09 -2.79
C ILE A 7 -10.32 25.88 -1.88
N TYR A 8 -11.53 26.18 -2.36
CA TYR A 8 -12.78 26.02 -1.62
C TYR A 8 -12.97 24.57 -1.15
N LEU A 9 -12.83 23.60 -2.06
CA LEU A 9 -12.95 22.17 -1.75
C LEU A 9 -11.97 21.70 -0.69
N THR A 10 -10.73 22.23 -0.71
CA THR A 10 -9.73 21.90 0.30
C THR A 10 -10.04 22.57 1.64
N SER A 11 -10.46 23.83 1.64
CA SER A 11 -10.77 24.58 2.88
C SER A 11 -12.02 24.07 3.59
N LYS A 12 -12.96 23.48 2.86
CA LYS A 12 -14.18 22.84 3.39
C LYS A 12 -14.02 21.33 3.61
N GLU A 13 -12.77 20.82 3.55
CA GLU A 13 -12.41 19.42 3.81
C GLU A 13 -13.09 18.37 2.91
N PHE A 14 -13.60 18.78 1.72
CA PHE A 14 -14.06 17.84 0.70
C PHE A 14 -12.90 16.96 0.20
N PHE A 15 -11.69 17.52 0.16
CA PHE A 15 -10.47 16.78 -0.19
C PHE A 15 -9.30 17.20 0.70
N LYS A 16 -8.42 16.25 1.00
CA LYS A 16 -7.26 16.40 1.89
C LYS A 16 -6.19 17.38 1.38
N SER A 17 -6.15 17.65 0.08
CA SER A 17 -5.18 18.57 -0.50
C SER A 17 -5.70 19.18 -1.79
N ARG A 18 -5.15 20.36 -2.13
CA ARG A 18 -5.46 21.08 -3.37
C ARG A 18 -5.16 20.25 -4.62
N THR A 19 -4.13 19.41 -4.60
CA THR A 19 -3.79 18.50 -5.71
C THR A 19 -4.90 17.46 -5.93
N TYR A 20 -5.47 16.92 -4.86
CA TYR A 20 -6.63 16.01 -4.94
C TYR A 20 -7.87 16.73 -5.48
N SER A 21 -8.18 17.94 -4.97
CA SER A 21 -9.26 18.76 -5.49
C SER A 21 -9.13 19.01 -7.00
N GLN A 22 -7.93 19.34 -7.47
CA GLN A 22 -7.67 19.57 -8.89
C GLN A 22 -7.86 18.31 -9.74
N LYS A 23 -7.44 17.14 -9.25
CA LYS A 23 -7.66 15.84 -9.94
C LYS A 23 -9.14 15.51 -10.04
N ALA A 24 -9.88 15.60 -8.93
CA ALA A 24 -11.32 15.33 -8.88
C ALA A 24 -12.10 16.27 -9.82
N ILE A 25 -11.75 17.57 -9.83
CA ILE A 25 -12.36 18.54 -10.76
C ILE A 25 -12.05 18.14 -12.21
N ALA A 26 -10.80 17.82 -12.54
CA ALA A 26 -10.40 17.43 -13.90
C ALA A 26 -11.08 16.15 -14.37
N SER A 27 -11.31 15.19 -13.47
CA SER A 27 -12.04 13.94 -13.74
C SER A 27 -13.56 14.14 -13.90
N GLY A 28 -14.09 15.36 -13.60
CA GLY A 28 -15.51 15.64 -13.69
C GLY A 28 -16.34 15.12 -12.50
N GLU A 29 -15.69 14.90 -11.37
CA GLU A 29 -16.29 14.37 -10.14
C GLU A 29 -16.92 15.45 -9.25
N VAL A 30 -16.84 16.73 -9.68
CA VAL A 30 -17.35 17.87 -8.92
C VAL A 30 -18.45 18.57 -9.70
N LEU A 31 -19.62 18.68 -9.07
CA LEU A 31 -20.75 19.44 -9.58
C LEU A 31 -20.91 20.72 -8.75
N VAL A 32 -21.16 21.83 -9.42
CA VAL A 32 -21.53 23.11 -8.79
C VAL A 32 -22.91 23.48 -9.28
N ASN A 33 -23.87 23.58 -8.39
CA ASN A 33 -25.28 23.84 -8.70
C ASN A 33 -25.87 22.85 -9.74
N GLY A 34 -25.39 21.58 -9.69
CA GLY A 34 -25.81 20.51 -10.59
C GLY A 34 -25.05 20.46 -11.93
N GLU A 35 -24.16 21.40 -12.22
CA GLU A 35 -23.33 21.42 -13.43
C GLU A 35 -21.92 20.85 -13.17
N MET A 36 -21.45 19.95 -14.02
CA MET A 36 -20.11 19.37 -13.95
C MET A 36 -19.04 20.43 -14.27
N ILE A 37 -18.15 20.70 -13.32
CA ILE A 37 -17.06 21.67 -13.48
C ILE A 37 -15.73 20.92 -13.65
N LYS A 38 -15.02 21.21 -14.74
CA LYS A 38 -13.68 20.64 -15.02
C LYS A 38 -12.53 21.66 -14.87
N LYS A 39 -12.83 22.89 -14.48
CA LYS A 39 -11.85 23.97 -14.35
C LYS A 39 -11.59 24.26 -12.87
N SER A 40 -10.40 23.95 -12.37
CA SER A 40 -10.01 24.15 -10.95
C SER A 40 -10.06 25.61 -10.49
N SER A 41 -9.92 26.57 -11.41
CA SER A 41 -10.00 28.01 -11.13
C SER A 41 -11.43 28.56 -11.20
N PHE A 42 -12.46 27.72 -11.37
CA PHE A 42 -13.85 28.13 -11.29
C PHE A 42 -14.13 28.82 -9.94
N LEU A 43 -14.92 29.90 -9.93
CA LEU A 43 -15.15 30.68 -8.71
C LEU A 43 -16.48 30.30 -8.07
N VAL A 44 -16.43 29.92 -6.82
CA VAL A 44 -17.58 29.53 -5.99
C VAL A 44 -17.61 30.32 -4.69
N ASP A 45 -18.76 30.36 -4.04
CA ASP A 45 -18.93 30.88 -2.68
C ASP A 45 -19.85 29.98 -1.84
N ASP A 46 -20.13 30.36 -0.59
CA ASP A 46 -20.89 29.53 0.36
C ASP A 46 -22.38 29.37 -0.02
N ASN A 47 -22.88 30.07 -1.03
CA ASN A 47 -24.26 29.92 -1.55
C ASN A 47 -24.32 28.87 -2.68
N ASP A 48 -23.17 28.48 -3.25
CA ASP A 48 -23.15 27.48 -4.30
C ASP A 48 -23.29 26.07 -3.67
N LYS A 49 -24.20 25.29 -4.24
CA LYS A 49 -24.34 23.86 -3.86
C LYS A 49 -23.23 23.07 -4.54
N ILE A 50 -22.35 22.51 -3.72
CA ILE A 50 -21.25 21.64 -4.18
C ILE A 50 -21.64 20.19 -3.92
N ASP A 51 -21.73 19.40 -4.99
CA ASP A 51 -21.88 17.96 -4.91
C ASP A 51 -20.59 17.32 -5.45
N VAL A 52 -20.00 16.41 -4.68
CA VAL A 52 -18.82 15.64 -5.08
C VAL A 52 -19.29 14.21 -5.34
N THR A 53 -19.13 13.76 -6.59
CA THR A 53 -19.57 12.42 -7.02
C THR A 53 -18.48 11.36 -6.81
N SER A 54 -17.24 11.79 -6.49
CA SER A 54 -16.19 10.87 -6.06
C SER A 54 -16.36 10.55 -4.58
N ASP A 55 -16.21 9.28 -4.25
CA ASP A 55 -16.05 8.87 -2.87
C ASP A 55 -14.82 9.56 -2.28
N ILE A 56 -14.96 10.14 -1.08
CA ILE A 56 -13.80 10.60 -0.30
C ILE A 56 -12.86 9.40 -0.20
N PRO A 57 -11.57 9.52 -0.61
CA PRO A 57 -10.67 8.38 -0.56
C PRO A 57 -10.70 7.75 0.83
N GLU A 58 -11.05 6.47 0.89
CA GLU A 58 -11.18 5.72 2.15
C GLU A 58 -9.87 5.76 2.97
N PHE A 59 -8.73 5.83 2.25
CA PHE A 59 -7.40 5.83 2.87
C PHE A 59 -6.58 7.06 2.46
N VAL A 60 -5.62 7.44 3.30
CA VAL A 60 -4.68 8.54 3.03
C VAL A 60 -3.82 8.32 1.79
N GLY A 61 -3.71 7.07 1.31
CA GLY A 61 -2.94 6.70 0.12
C GLY A 61 -3.51 5.47 -0.57
N ARG A 62 -3.24 5.32 -1.89
CA ARG A 62 -3.72 4.19 -2.71
C ARG A 62 -3.31 2.82 -2.17
N GLY A 63 -2.19 2.74 -1.43
CA GLY A 63 -1.74 1.51 -0.79
C GLY A 63 -2.81 0.87 0.10
N GLY A 64 -3.61 1.67 0.81
CA GLY A 64 -4.68 1.17 1.68
C GLY A 64 -5.63 0.18 1.00
N TYR A 65 -5.97 0.42 -0.27
CA TYR A 65 -6.83 -0.50 -1.04
C TYR A 65 -6.17 -1.85 -1.31
N LYS A 66 -4.83 -1.88 -1.46
CA LYS A 66 -4.08 -3.14 -1.63
C LYS A 66 -4.17 -3.99 -0.37
N LEU A 67 -3.86 -3.39 0.80
CA LEU A 67 -3.90 -4.08 2.08
C LEU A 67 -5.32 -4.49 2.45
N LYS A 68 -6.32 -3.64 2.21
CA LYS A 68 -7.73 -3.98 2.41
C LYS A 68 -8.13 -5.24 1.63
N ALA A 69 -7.74 -5.33 0.36
CA ALA A 69 -8.00 -6.51 -0.45
C ALA A 69 -7.32 -7.76 0.12
N ALA A 70 -6.07 -7.65 0.58
CA ALA A 70 -5.36 -8.76 1.22
C ALA A 70 -6.07 -9.21 2.51
N ILE A 71 -6.44 -8.27 3.40
CA ILE A 71 -7.16 -8.57 4.65
C ILE A 71 -8.44 -9.35 4.35
N LEU A 72 -9.24 -8.89 3.38
CA LEU A 72 -10.51 -9.53 3.02
C LEU A 72 -10.31 -10.91 2.37
N GLN A 73 -9.39 -11.02 1.41
CA GLN A 73 -9.23 -12.26 0.64
C GLN A 73 -8.46 -13.34 1.41
N PHE A 74 -7.56 -12.96 2.31
CA PHE A 74 -6.83 -13.91 3.16
C PHE A 74 -7.55 -14.20 4.49
N GLY A 75 -8.65 -13.48 4.80
CA GLY A 75 -9.40 -13.65 6.04
C GLY A 75 -8.62 -13.21 7.28
N LEU A 76 -7.79 -12.17 7.18
CA LEU A 76 -6.93 -11.73 8.27
C LEU A 76 -7.69 -10.93 9.34
N THR A 77 -7.31 -11.13 10.60
CA THR A 77 -7.84 -10.37 11.74
C THR A 77 -6.76 -9.44 12.27
N ILE A 78 -6.96 -8.13 12.13
CA ILE A 78 -5.99 -7.09 12.53
C ILE A 78 -6.33 -6.49 13.90
N SER A 79 -7.58 -6.61 14.32
CA SER A 79 -8.07 -5.98 15.56
C SER A 79 -7.26 -6.41 16.80
N GLY A 80 -6.77 -5.42 17.55
CA GLY A 80 -5.98 -5.61 18.76
C GLY A 80 -4.49 -5.94 18.54
N LEU A 81 -4.04 -6.09 17.29
CA LEU A 81 -2.64 -6.46 16.99
C LEU A 81 -1.69 -5.26 17.07
N VAL A 82 -0.44 -5.56 17.42
CA VAL A 82 0.71 -4.67 17.24
C VAL A 82 1.30 -4.92 15.86
N CYS A 83 1.30 -3.89 15.00
CA CYS A 83 1.64 -4.01 13.60
C CYS A 83 2.90 -3.21 13.25
N ALA A 84 3.62 -3.62 12.19
CA ALA A 84 4.65 -2.82 11.55
C ALA A 84 4.32 -2.63 10.06
N ASP A 85 4.36 -1.39 9.59
CA ASP A 85 4.21 -0.99 8.19
C ASP A 85 5.58 -0.59 7.65
N LEU A 86 6.19 -1.44 6.83
CA LEU A 86 7.52 -1.25 6.27
C LEU A 86 7.42 -0.65 4.87
N GLY A 87 7.90 0.59 4.73
CA GLY A 87 7.70 1.43 3.55
C GLY A 87 6.39 2.20 3.64
N ALA A 88 6.12 2.80 4.80
CA ALA A 88 4.84 3.44 5.10
C ALA A 88 4.49 4.60 4.16
N SER A 89 5.47 5.34 3.65
CA SER A 89 5.30 6.49 2.75
C SER A 89 4.24 7.46 3.29
N THR A 90 3.17 7.74 2.55
CA THR A 90 2.05 8.59 3.02
C THR A 90 1.17 7.92 4.09
N GLY A 91 1.35 6.63 4.37
CA GLY A 91 0.62 5.89 5.41
C GLY A 91 -0.63 5.15 4.94
N GLY A 92 -0.71 4.80 3.65
CA GLY A 92 -1.88 4.07 3.14
C GLY A 92 -2.14 2.74 3.84
N PHE A 93 -1.10 1.94 4.09
CA PHE A 93 -1.21 0.70 4.85
C PHE A 93 -1.46 0.96 6.33
N THR A 94 -0.75 1.91 6.93
CA THR A 94 -0.96 2.34 8.32
C THR A 94 -2.42 2.74 8.57
N ASP A 95 -3.02 3.56 7.70
CA ASP A 95 -4.42 3.98 7.80
C ASP A 95 -5.37 2.76 7.71
N CYS A 96 -5.12 1.84 6.78
CA CYS A 96 -5.88 0.60 6.65
C CYS A 96 -5.80 -0.26 7.91
N LEU A 97 -4.62 -0.44 8.50
CA LEU A 97 -4.44 -1.17 9.75
C LEU A 97 -5.23 -0.54 10.91
N LEU A 98 -5.16 0.78 11.06
CA LEU A 98 -5.88 1.50 12.11
C LEU A 98 -7.40 1.39 11.97
N GLN A 99 -7.92 1.46 10.73
CA GLN A 99 -9.34 1.30 10.43
C GLN A 99 -9.83 -0.13 10.70
N ASN A 100 -8.94 -1.14 10.57
CA ASN A 100 -9.21 -2.53 10.93
C ASN A 100 -8.92 -2.86 12.41
N GLY A 101 -8.73 -1.83 13.26
CA GLY A 101 -8.65 -1.99 14.71
C GLY A 101 -7.26 -2.37 15.25
N ALA A 102 -6.18 -2.13 14.51
CA ALA A 102 -4.82 -2.32 15.05
C ALA A 102 -4.66 -1.57 16.38
N LYS A 103 -4.07 -2.23 17.38
CA LYS A 103 -3.76 -1.64 18.69
C LYS A 103 -2.67 -0.57 18.56
N LYS A 104 -1.63 -0.86 17.78
CA LYS A 104 -0.49 0.02 17.54
C LYS A 104 0.11 -0.28 16.17
N VAL A 105 0.61 0.75 15.49
CA VAL A 105 1.31 0.61 14.20
C VAL A 105 2.65 1.34 14.26
N TYR A 106 3.73 0.62 14.04
CA TYR A 106 5.05 1.19 13.77
C TYR A 106 5.13 1.48 12.27
N ALA A 107 5.05 2.74 11.89
CA ALA A 107 5.14 3.20 10.50
C ALA A 107 6.61 3.52 10.19
N VAL A 108 7.26 2.66 9.42
CA VAL A 108 8.70 2.74 9.12
C VAL A 108 8.91 3.14 7.67
N ASP A 109 9.72 4.17 7.43
CA ASP A 109 10.12 4.58 6.08
C ASP A 109 11.56 5.11 6.06
N VAL A 110 12.26 4.91 4.93
CA VAL A 110 13.57 5.50 4.70
C VAL A 110 13.50 7.00 4.39
N GLY A 111 12.37 7.45 3.87
CA GLY A 111 12.07 8.86 3.63
C GLY A 111 11.82 9.64 4.91
N ARG A 112 11.64 10.95 4.77
CA ARG A 112 11.31 11.85 5.87
C ARG A 112 10.15 12.74 5.48
N ASP A 113 9.34 13.12 6.48
CA ASP A 113 8.19 14.03 6.33
C ASP A 113 7.15 13.56 5.30
N GLN A 114 7.00 12.23 5.11
CA GLN A 114 6.07 11.65 4.15
C GLN A 114 4.73 11.25 4.76
N LEU A 115 4.74 10.81 6.02
CA LEU A 115 3.53 10.31 6.68
C LEU A 115 2.49 11.42 6.82
N ASP A 116 1.25 11.12 6.45
CA ASP A 116 0.12 12.06 6.54
C ASP A 116 0.01 12.62 7.98
N PRO A 117 -0.16 13.95 8.15
CA PRO A 117 -0.22 14.57 9.48
C PRO A 117 -1.30 13.96 10.39
N LYS A 118 -2.42 13.49 9.84
CA LYS A 118 -3.47 12.81 10.60
C LYS A 118 -2.96 11.53 11.26
N LEU A 119 -2.11 10.77 10.55
CA LEU A 119 -1.52 9.54 11.07
C LEU A 119 -0.35 9.84 12.02
N ARG A 120 0.48 10.82 11.68
CA ARG A 120 1.61 11.26 12.53
C ARG A 120 1.14 11.71 13.91
N ASN A 121 -0.04 12.33 14.01
CA ASN A 121 -0.63 12.80 15.27
C ASN A 121 -1.53 11.75 15.96
N ASN A 122 -1.66 10.54 15.44
CA ASN A 122 -2.46 9.49 16.05
C ASN A 122 -1.65 8.77 17.14
N GLU A 123 -2.17 8.71 18.35
CA GLU A 123 -1.52 8.07 19.51
C GLU A 123 -1.19 6.58 19.33
N ARG A 124 -1.88 5.90 18.40
CA ARG A 124 -1.62 4.50 18.05
C ARG A 124 -0.51 4.34 17.01
N VAL A 125 0.06 5.42 16.47
CA VAL A 125 1.10 5.37 15.44
C VAL A 125 2.43 5.81 16.00
N ILE A 126 3.45 4.98 15.84
CA ILE A 126 4.84 5.33 16.10
C ILE A 126 5.51 5.56 14.74
N ASN A 127 5.77 6.82 14.42
CA ASN A 127 6.42 7.19 13.16
C ASN A 127 7.94 7.05 13.27
N ILE A 128 8.54 6.21 12.44
CA ILE A 128 9.99 5.94 12.40
C ILE A 128 10.50 6.23 10.98
N GLU A 129 10.91 7.47 10.77
CA GLU A 129 11.43 7.93 9.47
C GLU A 129 12.97 7.91 9.42
N GLY A 130 13.51 7.76 8.22
CA GLY A 130 14.96 7.69 7.98
C GLY A 130 15.56 6.32 8.32
N MET A 131 14.72 5.28 8.52
CA MET A 131 15.17 3.93 8.83
C MET A 131 15.11 3.04 7.58
N ASN A 132 16.23 2.40 7.25
CA ASN A 132 16.27 1.43 6.17
C ASN A 132 15.74 0.07 6.68
N VAL A 133 14.88 -0.58 5.87
CA VAL A 133 14.34 -1.90 6.22
C VAL A 133 15.43 -2.95 6.47
N ARG A 134 16.60 -2.80 5.86
CA ARG A 134 17.74 -3.70 6.03
C ARG A 134 18.36 -3.63 7.43
N ASP A 135 18.17 -2.52 8.13
CA ASP A 135 18.74 -2.25 9.46
C ASP A 135 17.78 -2.69 10.59
N ILE A 136 16.60 -3.21 10.22
CA ILE A 136 15.60 -3.69 11.17
C ILE A 136 16.01 -5.08 11.68
N ASP A 137 15.96 -5.25 12.99
CA ASP A 137 16.19 -6.51 13.69
C ASP A 137 15.19 -6.72 14.82
N GLY A 138 15.27 -7.87 15.51
CA GLY A 138 14.37 -8.24 16.61
C GLY A 138 14.40 -7.30 17.83
N LYS A 139 15.29 -6.30 17.87
CA LYS A 139 15.41 -5.30 18.94
C LYS A 139 14.95 -3.90 18.51
N THR A 140 14.57 -3.73 17.25
CA THR A 140 14.19 -2.44 16.67
C THR A 140 12.94 -1.85 17.32
N PHE A 141 12.00 -2.72 17.73
CA PHE A 141 10.75 -2.31 18.33
C PHE A 141 10.69 -2.67 19.81
N GLU A 142 10.04 -1.84 20.62
CA GLU A 142 9.86 -2.09 22.06
C GLU A 142 8.95 -3.28 22.33
N GLU A 143 8.00 -3.53 21.43
CA GLU A 143 7.03 -4.63 21.52
C GLU A 143 7.26 -5.64 20.39
N SER A 144 6.96 -6.91 20.65
CA SER A 144 6.96 -7.93 19.61
C SER A 144 5.82 -7.68 18.61
N ILE A 145 6.09 -7.85 17.32
CA ILE A 145 5.16 -7.58 16.24
C ILE A 145 4.29 -8.80 15.95
N ASP A 146 2.97 -8.61 15.95
CA ASP A 146 1.99 -9.63 15.60
C ASP A 146 1.80 -9.72 14.08
N PHE A 147 1.80 -8.57 13.40
CA PHE A 147 1.52 -8.46 11.98
C PHE A 147 2.45 -7.46 11.29
N VAL A 148 2.98 -7.84 10.14
CA VAL A 148 3.81 -6.96 9.29
C VAL A 148 3.13 -6.74 7.95
N CYS A 149 3.10 -5.50 7.47
CA CYS A 149 2.86 -5.24 6.06
C CYS A 149 4.07 -4.53 5.43
N ALA A 150 4.33 -4.81 4.14
CA ALA A 150 5.46 -4.20 3.45
C ALA A 150 5.11 -3.85 1.99
N ASP A 151 5.25 -2.55 1.65
CA ASP A 151 5.14 -2.01 0.28
C ASP A 151 6.42 -1.25 -0.08
N LEU A 152 7.50 -2.00 -0.35
CA LEU A 152 8.82 -1.44 -0.61
C LEU A 152 9.00 -1.08 -2.09
N SER A 153 9.72 0.01 -2.35
CA SER A 153 10.05 0.45 -3.69
C SER A 153 11.56 0.61 -3.88
N PHE A 154 12.02 0.38 -5.10
CA PHE A 154 13.43 0.52 -5.53
C PHE A 154 14.40 -0.48 -4.91
N ILE A 155 13.91 -1.49 -4.22
CA ILE A 155 14.72 -2.63 -3.71
C ILE A 155 13.97 -3.94 -3.95
N SER A 156 14.71 -5.05 -4.02
CA SER A 156 14.12 -6.39 -3.98
C SER A 156 13.56 -6.68 -2.58
N LEU A 157 12.40 -7.34 -2.54
CA LEU A 157 11.79 -7.81 -1.29
C LEU A 157 12.70 -8.78 -0.53
N SER A 158 13.61 -9.49 -1.23
CA SER A 158 14.63 -10.36 -0.65
C SER A 158 15.39 -9.71 0.52
N TYR A 159 15.65 -8.41 0.45
CA TYR A 159 16.35 -7.68 1.51
C TYR A 159 15.50 -7.45 2.77
N ALA A 160 14.20 -7.55 2.67
CA ALA A 160 13.29 -7.35 3.79
C ALA A 160 12.84 -8.66 4.46
N LEU A 161 13.00 -9.82 3.82
CA LEU A 161 12.47 -11.08 4.33
C LEU A 161 13.08 -11.48 5.67
N ASN A 162 14.41 -11.38 5.83
CA ASN A 162 15.06 -11.66 7.12
C ASN A 162 14.67 -10.65 8.22
N PRO A 163 14.72 -9.32 7.98
CA PRO A 163 14.13 -8.33 8.87
C PRO A 163 12.69 -8.67 9.31
N ILE A 164 11.80 -8.92 8.36
CA ILE A 164 10.39 -9.27 8.66
C ILE A 164 10.32 -10.48 9.58
N LYS A 165 11.06 -11.56 9.28
CA LYS A 165 11.09 -12.74 10.12
C LYS A 165 11.60 -12.45 11.52
N SER A 166 12.63 -11.63 11.65
CA SER A 166 13.29 -11.34 12.93
C SER A 166 12.40 -10.59 13.93
N ILE A 167 11.47 -9.78 13.42
CA ILE A 167 10.53 -8.96 14.23
C ILE A 167 9.20 -9.64 14.50
N LEU A 168 8.78 -10.57 13.64
CA LEU A 168 7.52 -11.30 13.80
C LEU A 168 7.58 -12.30 14.94
N LYS A 169 6.56 -12.31 15.76
CA LYS A 169 6.32 -13.42 16.72
C LYS A 169 6.28 -14.78 16.01
N PRO A 170 6.53 -15.89 16.72
CA PRO A 170 6.18 -17.22 16.21
C PRO A 170 4.69 -17.26 15.81
N ASN A 171 4.39 -17.76 14.62
CA ASN A 171 3.08 -17.75 13.98
C ASN A 171 2.50 -16.32 13.71
N GLY A 172 3.28 -15.26 13.88
CA GLY A 172 2.92 -13.94 13.41
C GLY A 172 2.79 -13.90 11.88
N GLU A 173 1.95 -13.03 11.39
CA GLU A 173 1.57 -12.98 9.99
C GLU A 173 2.12 -11.75 9.27
N ALA A 174 2.33 -11.85 7.95
CA ALA A 174 2.69 -10.68 7.16
C ALA A 174 1.96 -10.66 5.81
N VAL A 175 1.73 -9.45 5.31
CA VAL A 175 1.33 -9.19 3.93
C VAL A 175 2.40 -8.35 3.25
N VAL A 176 3.02 -8.89 2.22
CA VAL A 176 4.10 -8.23 1.50
C VAL A 176 3.78 -8.08 0.01
N LEU A 177 4.22 -6.98 -0.61
CA LEU A 177 4.10 -6.80 -2.05
C LEU A 177 5.32 -7.36 -2.77
N VAL A 178 5.07 -8.24 -3.74
CA VAL A 178 6.05 -8.61 -4.77
C VAL A 178 5.84 -7.73 -5.98
N LYS A 179 6.87 -7.00 -6.33
CA LYS A 179 6.91 -6.07 -7.47
C LYS A 179 7.87 -6.61 -8.52
N PRO A 180 7.37 -7.22 -9.62
CA PRO A 180 8.23 -7.81 -10.64
C PRO A 180 9.31 -6.87 -11.17
N GLN A 181 9.03 -5.56 -11.25
CA GLN A 181 10.00 -4.56 -11.68
C GLN A 181 11.25 -4.45 -10.77
N PHE A 182 11.18 -4.93 -9.54
CA PHE A 182 12.33 -4.95 -8.60
C PHE A 182 12.90 -6.35 -8.39
N GLU A 183 12.26 -7.39 -8.96
CA GLU A 183 12.65 -8.80 -8.77
C GLU A 183 13.23 -9.46 -10.02
N ALA A 184 12.69 -9.14 -11.21
CA ALA A 184 13.00 -9.84 -12.45
C ALA A 184 14.32 -9.40 -13.12
N GLY A 185 14.98 -8.37 -12.55
CA GLY A 185 16.21 -7.80 -13.12
C GLY A 185 15.97 -6.80 -14.26
N LYS A 186 17.01 -6.00 -14.57
CA LYS A 186 16.89 -4.86 -15.49
C LYS A 186 16.51 -5.25 -16.92
N SER A 187 16.89 -6.46 -17.38
CA SER A 187 16.59 -6.95 -18.74
C SER A 187 15.10 -7.23 -18.97
N ALA A 188 14.32 -7.45 -17.90
CA ALA A 188 12.87 -7.65 -17.97
C ALA A 188 12.07 -6.35 -18.15
N LEU A 189 12.70 -5.20 -17.92
CA LEU A 189 12.04 -3.89 -17.96
C LEU A 189 11.99 -3.34 -19.39
N ASN A 190 10.82 -2.83 -19.77
CA ASN A 190 10.73 -2.00 -20.98
C ASN A 190 11.26 -0.57 -20.71
N LYS A 191 11.24 0.29 -21.74
CA LYS A 191 11.69 1.69 -21.63
C LYS A 191 10.97 2.55 -20.57
N ASN A 192 9.81 2.10 -20.12
CA ASN A 192 8.99 2.78 -19.10
C ASN A 192 9.12 2.11 -17.72
N GLY A 193 10.07 1.19 -17.52
CA GLY A 193 10.22 0.49 -16.23
C GLY A 193 9.15 -0.57 -15.94
N ILE A 194 8.42 -1.03 -16.98
CA ILE A 194 7.30 -1.97 -16.79
C ILE A 194 7.74 -3.37 -17.26
N VAL A 195 7.46 -4.37 -16.43
CA VAL A 195 7.58 -5.80 -16.77
C VAL A 195 6.29 -6.24 -17.49
N LYS A 196 6.41 -6.60 -18.78
CA LYS A 196 5.25 -7.00 -19.61
C LYS A 196 5.13 -8.51 -19.84
N ASN A 197 6.25 -9.24 -19.71
CA ASN A 197 6.26 -10.65 -20.01
C ASN A 197 5.75 -11.47 -18.80
N PRO A 198 4.67 -12.26 -18.93
CA PRO A 198 4.14 -13.08 -17.83
C PRO A 198 5.17 -14.03 -17.22
N LYS A 199 6.14 -14.52 -17.99
CA LYS A 199 7.22 -15.41 -17.48
C LYS A 199 8.08 -14.72 -16.43
N ASP A 200 8.35 -13.42 -16.58
CA ASP A 200 9.15 -12.65 -15.63
C ASP A 200 8.39 -12.39 -14.33
N HIS A 201 7.06 -12.27 -14.39
CA HIS A 201 6.19 -12.23 -13.20
C HIS A 201 6.19 -13.57 -12.46
N ILE A 202 6.04 -14.69 -13.18
CA ILE A 202 6.11 -16.05 -12.60
C ILE A 202 7.46 -16.27 -11.93
N TYR A 203 8.55 -15.91 -12.62
CA TYR A 203 9.91 -15.98 -12.07
C TYR A 203 10.01 -15.18 -10.75
N SER A 204 9.53 -13.94 -10.73
CA SER A 204 9.59 -13.06 -9.56
C SER A 204 8.84 -13.65 -8.36
N LEU A 205 7.66 -14.22 -8.60
CA LEU A 205 6.88 -14.88 -7.54
C LEU A 205 7.59 -16.12 -7.00
N ASN A 206 8.03 -17.02 -7.88
CA ASN A 206 8.71 -18.24 -7.47
C ASN A 206 9.99 -17.94 -6.70
N LYS A 207 10.82 -16.99 -7.18
CA LYS A 207 12.03 -16.55 -6.49
C LYS A 207 11.73 -16.14 -5.04
N ILE A 208 10.76 -15.26 -4.82
CA ILE A 208 10.44 -14.78 -3.46
C ILE A 208 9.87 -15.91 -2.59
N CYS A 209 9.02 -16.77 -3.16
CA CYS A 209 8.48 -17.93 -2.41
C CYS A 209 9.57 -18.93 -1.99
N ASP A 210 10.53 -19.19 -2.87
CA ASP A 210 11.68 -20.07 -2.56
C ASP A 210 12.54 -19.46 -1.45
N GLU A 211 12.84 -18.17 -1.51
CA GLU A 211 13.56 -17.45 -0.47
C GLU A 211 12.81 -17.47 0.87
N CYS A 212 11.49 -17.26 0.88
CA CYS A 212 10.65 -17.40 2.08
C CYS A 212 10.78 -18.80 2.68
N ASN A 213 10.65 -19.85 1.86
CA ASN A 213 10.77 -21.24 2.31
C ASN A 213 12.16 -21.55 2.91
N ILE A 214 13.23 -21.00 2.33
CA ILE A 214 14.61 -21.20 2.82
C ILE A 214 14.78 -20.63 4.23
N ILE A 215 14.21 -19.47 4.50
CA ILE A 215 14.35 -18.80 5.79
C ILE A 215 13.29 -19.22 6.82
N GLY A 216 12.32 -20.05 6.46
CA GLY A 216 11.23 -20.50 7.33
C GLY A 216 10.14 -19.45 7.54
N LEU A 217 9.77 -18.76 6.47
CA LEU A 217 8.50 -18.01 6.32
C LEU A 217 7.61 -18.81 5.36
N SER A 218 6.47 -19.30 5.83
CA SER A 218 5.49 -20.00 4.99
C SER A 218 4.68 -19.04 4.14
N VAL A 219 4.59 -19.26 2.83
CA VAL A 219 3.68 -18.53 1.94
C VAL A 219 2.31 -19.22 1.94
N LYS A 220 1.33 -18.71 2.66
CA LYS A 220 0.00 -19.32 2.80
C LYS A 220 -0.92 -19.06 1.62
N SER A 221 -0.83 -17.85 1.04
CA SER A 221 -1.67 -17.46 -0.10
C SER A 221 -1.01 -16.34 -0.90
N VAL A 222 -1.42 -16.23 -2.16
CA VAL A 222 -0.98 -15.17 -3.08
C VAL A 222 -2.17 -14.70 -3.91
N ILE A 223 -2.31 -13.38 -4.05
CA ILE A 223 -3.27 -12.74 -4.97
C ILE A 223 -2.56 -11.66 -5.80
N HIS A 224 -3.13 -11.29 -6.94
CA HIS A 224 -2.71 -10.04 -7.59
C HIS A 224 -3.28 -8.83 -6.83
N SER A 225 -2.56 -7.72 -6.84
CA SER A 225 -3.06 -6.46 -6.29
C SER A 225 -4.34 -6.02 -7.03
N PRO A 226 -5.33 -5.44 -6.35
CA PRO A 226 -6.55 -4.94 -7.00
C PRO A 226 -6.30 -3.73 -7.91
N ILE A 227 -5.16 -3.07 -7.73
CA ILE A 227 -4.73 -1.89 -8.49
C ILE A 227 -3.28 -2.06 -8.96
N THR A 228 -2.94 -1.43 -10.08
CA THR A 228 -1.56 -1.38 -10.55
C THR A 228 -0.71 -0.42 -9.71
N GLY A 229 0.61 -0.62 -9.74
CA GLY A 229 1.58 0.34 -9.22
C GLY A 229 1.49 1.70 -9.90
N GLY A 230 2.24 2.69 -9.37
CA GLY A 230 2.23 4.07 -9.88
C GLY A 230 2.53 4.20 -11.36
N ASP A 231 3.41 3.36 -11.87
CA ASP A 231 3.85 3.35 -13.27
C ASP A 231 3.06 2.35 -14.14
N GLY A 232 2.03 1.70 -13.60
CA GLY A 232 1.21 0.72 -14.30
C GLY A 232 1.73 -0.73 -14.21
N ASN A 233 2.74 -1.01 -13.40
CA ASN A 233 3.19 -2.37 -13.12
C ASN A 233 2.13 -3.17 -12.37
N LYS A 234 1.95 -4.44 -12.76
CA LYS A 234 1.15 -5.40 -11.99
C LYS A 234 1.97 -5.88 -10.80
N GLU A 235 1.33 -5.93 -9.63
CA GLU A 235 1.96 -6.28 -8.36
C GLU A 235 1.17 -7.40 -7.68
N TYR A 236 1.80 -8.11 -6.74
CA TYR A 236 1.21 -9.27 -6.07
C TYR A 236 1.32 -9.13 -4.56
N LEU A 237 0.30 -9.60 -3.85
CA LEU A 237 0.24 -9.61 -2.40
C LEU A 237 0.44 -11.06 -1.93
N LEU A 238 1.44 -11.27 -1.08
CA LEU A 238 1.73 -12.55 -0.46
C LEU A 238 1.32 -12.50 1.00
N HIS A 239 0.59 -13.52 1.45
CA HIS A 239 0.35 -13.80 2.87
C HIS A 239 1.42 -14.75 3.39
N LEU A 240 2.20 -14.27 4.34
CA LEU A 240 3.28 -15.01 4.99
C LEU A 240 2.94 -15.30 6.44
N VAL A 241 3.42 -16.43 6.94
CA VAL A 241 3.35 -16.80 8.37
C VAL A 241 4.75 -17.19 8.87
N ASN A 242 5.16 -16.69 10.02
CA ASN A 242 6.43 -17.03 10.65
C ASN A 242 6.38 -18.45 11.23
N CYS A 243 6.41 -19.44 10.35
CA CYS A 243 6.50 -20.86 10.66
C CYS A 243 7.28 -21.57 9.56
N ALA A 244 7.89 -22.72 9.89
CA ALA A 244 8.81 -23.43 8.99
C ALA A 244 8.10 -24.43 8.05
N GLU A 245 6.80 -24.23 7.76
CA GLU A 245 6.09 -25.08 6.83
C GLU A 245 6.42 -24.68 5.38
N LYS A 246 6.88 -25.62 4.57
CA LYS A 246 7.13 -25.40 3.15
C LYS A 246 5.83 -25.41 2.37
N THR A 247 5.66 -24.42 1.52
CA THR A 247 4.46 -24.24 0.70
C THR A 247 4.82 -24.01 -0.76
N CYS A 248 3.91 -24.38 -1.65
CA CYS A 248 3.99 -24.11 -3.08
C CYS A 248 2.79 -23.27 -3.50
N ILE A 249 2.99 -22.38 -4.46
CA ILE A 249 1.95 -21.55 -5.04
C ILE A 249 1.74 -21.85 -6.52
N ASP A 250 0.53 -21.64 -7.02
CA ASP A 250 0.26 -21.60 -8.47
C ASP A 250 0.58 -20.21 -9.03
N ALA A 251 1.86 -19.89 -9.20
CA ALA A 251 2.29 -18.62 -9.76
C ALA A 251 1.73 -18.39 -11.18
N ALA A 252 1.58 -19.45 -11.99
CA ALA A 252 1.10 -19.31 -13.36
C ALA A 252 -0.38 -18.90 -13.41
N GLY A 253 -1.26 -19.53 -12.61
CA GLY A 253 -2.67 -19.18 -12.51
C GLY A 253 -2.87 -17.77 -11.97
N ILE A 254 -2.12 -17.36 -10.95
CA ILE A 254 -2.17 -16.01 -10.36
C ILE A 254 -1.76 -14.95 -11.38
N VAL A 255 -0.66 -15.16 -12.10
CA VAL A 255 -0.18 -14.23 -13.13
C VAL A 255 -1.19 -14.14 -14.29
N LYS A 256 -1.73 -15.26 -14.75
CA LYS A 256 -2.80 -15.27 -15.78
C LYS A 256 -3.97 -14.40 -15.35
N SER A 257 -4.50 -14.60 -14.14
CA SER A 257 -5.59 -13.80 -13.58
C SER A 257 -5.24 -12.30 -13.53
N ALA A 258 -4.01 -11.93 -13.13
CA ALA A 258 -3.57 -10.54 -13.10
C ALA A 258 -3.57 -9.89 -14.50
N PHE A 259 -3.21 -10.64 -15.55
CA PHE A 259 -3.18 -10.12 -16.91
C PHE A 259 -4.58 -10.03 -17.57
N GLU A 260 -5.54 -10.83 -17.11
CA GLU A 260 -6.93 -10.78 -17.55
C GLU A 260 -7.71 -9.64 -16.87
N ASN A 261 -7.48 -9.39 -15.58
CA ASN A 261 -8.32 -8.49 -14.77
C ASN A 261 -7.75 -7.07 -14.62
N LEU A 262 -6.42 -6.90 -14.70
CA LEU A 262 -5.78 -5.58 -14.59
C LEU A 262 -5.39 -5.08 -16.00
N ARG A 263 -6.13 -4.13 -16.51
CA ARG A 263 -5.86 -3.44 -17.79
C ARG A 263 -4.94 -2.24 -17.62
#